data_05ba31268d50b28c79d879b4d1b99e92
#
_entry.id   05ba31268d50b28c79d879b4d1b99e92
#
_cell.length_a   1.000
_cell.length_b   1.000
_cell.length_c   1.000
_cell.angle_alpha   90.00
_cell.angle_beta   90.00
_cell.angle_gamma   90.00
#
_symmetry.space_group_name_H-M   'P 1'
#
loop_
_entity.id
_entity.type
_entity.pdbx_description
1 polymer ?
#
loop_
_entity_poly.entity_id
_entity_poly.type
_entity_poly.pdbx_seq_one_letter_code
_entity_poly.pdbx_strand_id
1 'polypeptide(L)'
;MSTILIIDDDAQLNLMLKSAFELKGYTVDTAGNGIQAKSLYQKNTYDVIITDIIMPEGDGFEVILDLRRMGMSDRTIAISGGGRTSAEDYLVTAQHFNVAAVFNKPLDLPLLRNKVDEIIKAHS
;
A
#
# COMPACT_ATOMS: atom_id res chain seq x y z
N MET A 1 1.96 9.09 -16.89
CA MET A 1 0.86 9.00 -15.93
C MET A 1 1.25 8.01 -14.85
N SER A 2 1.10 8.42 -13.60
CA SER A 2 1.53 7.58 -12.48
C SER A 2 0.50 6.52 -12.15
N THR A 3 0.99 5.35 -11.75
CA THR A 3 0.16 4.19 -11.46
C THR A 3 0.29 3.79 -10.00
N ILE A 4 -0.84 3.46 -9.37
CA ILE A 4 -0.92 3.08 -7.97
C ILE A 4 -1.62 1.73 -7.86
N LEU A 5 -1.07 0.84 -7.04
CA LEU A 5 -1.75 -0.40 -6.67
C LEU A 5 -2.18 -0.29 -5.20
N ILE A 6 -3.44 -0.57 -4.93
CA ILE A 6 -3.99 -0.56 -3.56
C ILE A 6 -4.41 -1.98 -3.20
N ILE A 7 -3.91 -2.47 -2.09
CA ILE A 7 -4.14 -3.84 -1.62
C ILE A 7 -4.75 -3.79 -0.23
N ASP A 8 -6.02 -4.16 -0.13
CA ASP A 8 -6.76 -4.21 1.13
C ASP A 8 -7.94 -5.17 0.95
N ASP A 9 -8.28 -5.92 1.98
CA ASP A 9 -9.44 -6.81 1.94
C ASP A 9 -10.76 -6.06 2.11
N ASP A 10 -10.71 -4.78 2.49
CA ASP A 10 -11.89 -3.92 2.56
C ASP A 10 -12.19 -3.34 1.19
N ALA A 11 -13.18 -3.91 0.50
CA ALA A 11 -13.55 -3.49 -0.84
C ALA A 11 -14.04 -2.04 -0.90
N GLN A 12 -14.70 -1.57 0.14
CA GLN A 12 -15.18 -0.19 0.20
C GLN A 12 -14.02 0.79 0.31
N LEU A 13 -13.01 0.46 1.11
CA LEU A 13 -11.83 1.29 1.25
C LEU A 13 -11.08 1.35 -0.08
N ASN A 14 -10.90 0.22 -0.74
CA ASN A 14 -10.26 0.16 -2.05
C ASN A 14 -10.97 1.05 -3.06
N LEU A 15 -12.30 0.99 -3.09
CA LEU A 15 -13.10 1.79 -4.01
C LEU A 15 -12.99 3.28 -3.70
N MET A 16 -13.03 3.65 -2.44
CA MET A 16 -12.89 5.03 -1.99
C MET A 16 -11.52 5.60 -2.38
N LEU A 17 -10.46 4.87 -2.09
CA LEU A 17 -9.10 5.31 -2.41
C LEU A 17 -8.89 5.38 -3.91
N LYS A 18 -9.38 4.40 -4.66
CA LYS A 18 -9.31 4.40 -6.11
C LYS A 18 -9.95 5.66 -6.69
N SER A 19 -11.17 5.97 -6.25
CA SER A 19 -11.87 7.17 -6.71
C SER A 19 -11.09 8.45 -6.38
N ALA A 20 -10.59 8.54 -5.16
CA ALA A 20 -9.86 9.72 -4.71
C ALA A 20 -8.58 9.96 -5.52
N PHE A 21 -7.82 8.90 -5.80
CA PHE A 21 -6.58 9.04 -6.56
C PHE A 21 -6.84 9.23 -8.06
N GLU A 22 -7.87 8.59 -8.60
CA GLU A 22 -8.23 8.80 -10.01
C GLU A 22 -8.65 10.24 -10.28
N LEU A 23 -9.32 10.89 -9.33
CA LEU A 23 -9.65 12.32 -9.42
C LEU A 23 -8.41 13.19 -9.50
N LYS A 24 -7.28 12.73 -8.98
CA LYS A 24 -5.99 13.43 -9.06
C LYS A 24 -5.21 13.10 -10.33
N GLY A 25 -5.75 12.27 -11.19
CA GLY A 25 -5.10 11.91 -12.46
C GLY A 25 -4.25 10.66 -12.42
N TYR A 26 -4.26 9.91 -11.31
CA TYR A 26 -3.53 8.64 -11.22
C TYR A 26 -4.33 7.51 -11.85
N THR A 27 -3.62 6.53 -12.38
CA THR A 27 -4.23 5.25 -12.78
C THR A 27 -4.12 4.30 -11.60
N VAL A 28 -5.24 3.68 -11.20
CA VAL A 28 -5.29 2.90 -9.95
C VAL A 28 -5.82 1.50 -10.22
N ASP A 29 -5.07 0.49 -9.77
CA ASP A 29 -5.54 -0.88 -9.69
C ASP A 29 -5.75 -1.24 -8.22
N THR A 30 -6.68 -2.14 -7.96
CA THR A 30 -6.97 -2.61 -6.60
C THR A 30 -6.91 -4.13 -6.53
N ALA A 31 -6.51 -4.64 -5.37
CA ALA A 31 -6.52 -6.06 -5.07
C ALA A 31 -7.11 -6.29 -3.69
N GLY A 32 -7.92 -7.33 -3.54
CA GLY A 32 -8.58 -7.66 -2.29
C GLY A 32 -7.83 -8.67 -1.43
N ASN A 33 -6.74 -9.22 -1.94
CA ASN A 33 -5.92 -10.20 -1.21
C ASN A 33 -4.54 -10.30 -1.85
N GLY A 34 -3.65 -11.06 -1.21
CA GLY A 34 -2.28 -11.21 -1.67
C GLY A 34 -2.15 -11.92 -3.01
N ILE A 35 -3.02 -12.86 -3.31
CA ILE A 35 -3.00 -13.60 -4.57
C ILE A 35 -3.30 -12.68 -5.74
N GLN A 36 -4.36 -11.88 -5.60
CA GLN A 36 -4.71 -10.88 -6.63
C GLN A 36 -3.61 -9.83 -6.78
N ALA A 37 -3.06 -9.36 -5.65
CA ALA A 37 -1.98 -8.39 -5.65
C ALA A 37 -0.76 -8.93 -6.41
N LYS A 38 -0.35 -10.14 -6.10
CA LYS A 38 0.80 -10.78 -6.74
C LYS A 38 0.62 -10.89 -8.25
N SER A 39 -0.56 -11.30 -8.68
CA SER A 39 -0.89 -11.36 -10.10
C SER A 39 -0.70 -10.00 -10.78
N LEU A 40 -1.03 -8.91 -10.09
CA LEU A 40 -0.91 -7.57 -10.63
C LEU A 40 0.54 -7.06 -10.62
N TYR A 41 1.24 -7.12 -9.47
CA TYR A 41 2.57 -6.52 -9.41
C TYR A 41 3.66 -7.36 -10.09
N GLN A 42 3.40 -8.62 -10.40
CA GLN A 42 4.31 -9.41 -11.22
C GLN A 42 4.22 -9.08 -12.71
N LYS A 43 3.06 -8.58 -13.16
CA LYS A 43 2.81 -8.28 -14.58
C LYS A 43 2.94 -6.81 -14.92
N ASN A 44 2.76 -5.93 -13.95
CA ASN A 44 2.70 -4.49 -14.17
C ASN A 44 3.71 -3.78 -13.28
N THR A 45 4.12 -2.59 -13.71
CA THR A 45 4.98 -1.71 -12.91
C THR A 45 4.11 -0.65 -12.26
N TYR A 46 4.30 -0.44 -10.97
CA TYR A 46 3.59 0.59 -10.20
C TYR A 46 4.56 1.60 -9.64
N ASP A 47 4.13 2.86 -9.64
CA ASP A 47 4.93 3.94 -9.03
C ASP A 47 4.83 3.93 -7.52
N VAL A 48 3.65 3.58 -7.00
CA VAL A 48 3.41 3.45 -5.55
C VAL A 48 2.51 2.25 -5.30
N ILE A 49 2.79 1.52 -4.24
CA ILE A 49 1.96 0.41 -3.78
C ILE A 49 1.53 0.70 -2.35
N ILE A 50 0.23 0.68 -2.10
CA ILE A 50 -0.36 0.86 -0.78
C ILE A 50 -0.95 -0.48 -0.36
N THR A 51 -0.45 -1.06 0.72
CA THR A 51 -0.89 -2.39 1.16
C THR A 51 -1.24 -2.42 2.64
N ASP A 52 -2.36 -3.06 2.96
CA ASP A 52 -2.69 -3.41 4.33
C ASP A 52 -1.68 -4.46 4.82
N ILE A 53 -1.23 -4.34 6.06
CA ILE A 53 -0.33 -5.29 6.69
C ILE A 53 -1.11 -6.52 7.17
N ILE A 54 -2.33 -6.30 7.67
CA ILE A 54 -3.17 -7.38 8.16
C ILE A 54 -4.31 -7.63 7.21
N MET A 55 -4.23 -8.78 6.56
CA MET A 55 -5.33 -9.32 5.77
C MET A 55 -5.63 -10.73 6.28
N PRO A 56 -6.87 -11.21 6.12
CA PRO A 56 -7.15 -12.61 6.37
C PRO A 56 -6.13 -13.47 5.64
N GLU A 57 -5.71 -14.56 6.22
CA GLU A 57 -4.74 -15.49 5.65
C GLU A 57 -3.27 -14.99 5.71
N GLY A 58 -3.00 -13.85 6.35
CA GLY A 58 -1.63 -13.42 6.60
C GLY A 58 -0.88 -12.85 5.40
N ASP A 59 -1.59 -12.52 4.34
CA ASP A 59 -0.98 -12.16 3.05
C ASP A 59 -0.23 -10.83 3.04
N GLY A 60 -0.54 -9.91 3.98
CA GLY A 60 0.04 -8.58 3.98
C GLY A 60 1.56 -8.58 4.13
N PHE A 61 2.09 -9.42 5.01
CA PHE A 61 3.53 -9.53 5.19
C PHE A 61 4.23 -10.19 4.00
N GLU A 62 3.60 -11.17 3.38
CA GLU A 62 4.16 -11.80 2.19
C GLU A 62 4.27 -10.82 1.03
N VAL A 63 3.26 -9.97 0.86
CA VAL A 63 3.29 -8.90 -0.16
C VAL A 63 4.46 -7.97 0.10
N ILE A 64 4.64 -7.52 1.33
CA ILE A 64 5.75 -6.61 1.68
C ILE A 64 7.10 -7.28 1.44
N LEU A 65 7.26 -8.55 1.79
CA LEU A 65 8.48 -9.30 1.53
C LEU A 65 8.77 -9.41 0.04
N ASP A 66 7.77 -9.73 -0.76
CA ASP A 66 7.92 -9.79 -2.22
C ASP A 66 8.35 -8.45 -2.79
N LEU A 67 7.70 -7.37 -2.37
CA LEU A 67 8.02 -6.03 -2.84
C LEU A 67 9.44 -5.62 -2.45
N ARG A 68 9.87 -6.00 -1.26
CA ARG A 68 11.25 -5.78 -0.83
C ARG A 68 12.23 -6.50 -1.74
N ARG A 69 11.96 -7.77 -2.06
CA ARG A 69 12.80 -8.56 -2.97
C ARG A 69 12.86 -7.96 -4.37
N MET A 70 11.79 -7.31 -4.78
CA MET A 70 11.71 -6.63 -6.08
C MET A 70 12.33 -5.23 -6.07
N GLY A 71 12.85 -4.77 -4.95
CA GLY A 71 13.41 -3.43 -4.83
C GLY A 71 12.36 -2.32 -4.75
N MET A 72 11.15 -2.65 -4.33
CA MET A 72 10.02 -1.71 -4.31
C MET A 72 9.69 -1.17 -2.92
N SER A 73 10.50 -1.48 -1.90
CA SER A 73 10.21 -1.05 -0.52
C SER A 73 10.06 0.46 -0.39
N ASP A 74 10.89 1.22 -1.07
CA ASP A 74 10.88 2.68 -1.04
C ASP A 74 9.70 3.29 -1.81
N ARG A 75 8.92 2.47 -2.49
CA ARG A 75 7.67 2.85 -3.16
C ARG A 75 6.44 2.26 -2.47
N THR A 76 6.62 1.62 -1.34
CA THR A 76 5.55 0.89 -0.63
C THR A 76 5.11 1.67 0.61
N ILE A 77 3.81 1.85 0.74
CA ILE A 77 3.16 2.41 1.93
C ILE A 77 2.40 1.28 2.59
N ALA A 78 2.67 1.05 3.88
CA ALA A 78 1.96 0.04 4.65
C ALA A 78 0.82 0.69 5.43
N ILE A 79 -0.32 0.02 5.49
CA ILE A 79 -1.47 0.47 6.29
C ILE A 79 -1.67 -0.52 7.43
N SER A 80 -1.76 0.01 8.64
CA SER A 80 -2.04 -0.76 9.84
C SER A 80 -3.50 -0.59 10.21
N GLY A 81 -4.26 -1.68 10.20
CA GLY A 81 -5.64 -1.68 10.69
C GLY A 81 -5.65 -1.93 12.18
N GLY A 82 -6.09 -0.95 12.97
CA GLY A 82 -6.13 -1.07 14.42
C GLY A 82 -7.01 -2.21 14.89
N GLY A 83 -6.75 -2.74 16.06
CA GLY A 83 -7.64 -3.60 16.82
C GLY A 83 -7.14 -4.98 17.20
N ARG A 84 -6.14 -5.56 16.56
CA ARG A 84 -5.65 -6.90 16.88
C ARG A 84 -4.27 -6.94 17.47
N THR A 85 -3.44 -5.93 17.19
CA THR A 85 -2.12 -5.73 17.78
C THR A 85 -1.89 -4.24 17.91
N SER A 86 -0.92 -3.85 18.75
CA SER A 86 -0.65 -2.43 18.92
C SER A 86 -0.08 -1.82 17.64
N ALA A 87 -0.37 -0.55 17.41
CA ALA A 87 0.21 0.18 16.28
C ALA A 87 1.73 0.15 16.32
N GLU A 88 2.32 0.07 17.51
CA GLU A 88 3.76 0.00 17.69
C GLU A 88 4.35 -1.29 17.10
N ASP A 89 3.67 -2.43 17.27
CA ASP A 89 4.14 -3.70 16.71
C ASP A 89 4.17 -3.65 15.18
N TYR A 90 3.18 -3.01 14.58
CA TYR A 90 3.14 -2.83 13.14
C TYR A 90 4.20 -1.87 12.65
N LEU A 91 4.40 -0.78 13.37
CA LEU A 91 5.44 0.19 13.04
C LEU A 91 6.82 -0.46 13.04
N VAL A 92 7.12 -1.23 14.07
CA VAL A 92 8.40 -1.95 14.16
C VAL A 92 8.55 -2.92 13.00
N THR A 93 7.50 -3.69 12.69
CA THR A 93 7.54 -4.64 11.60
C THR A 93 7.73 -3.95 10.25
N ALA A 94 6.99 -2.87 10.01
CA ALA A 94 7.09 -2.11 8.77
C ALA A 94 8.47 -1.45 8.62
N GLN A 95 9.04 -0.93 9.71
CA GLN A 95 10.39 -0.38 9.69
C GLN A 95 11.42 -1.46 9.39
N HIS A 96 11.20 -2.66 9.90
CA HIS A 96 12.08 -3.80 9.61
C HIS A 96 12.08 -4.13 8.12
N PHE A 97 10.95 -3.95 7.43
CA PHE A 97 10.84 -4.16 5.99
C PHE A 97 11.22 -2.93 5.17
N ASN A 98 11.54 -1.84 5.83
CA ASN A 98 12.09 -0.65 5.18
C ASN A 98 11.12 0.04 4.21
N VAL A 99 9.83 -0.01 4.51
CA VAL A 99 8.82 0.66 3.66
C VAL A 99 8.93 2.18 3.75
N ALA A 100 8.37 2.87 2.74
CA ALA A 100 8.46 4.33 2.65
C ALA A 100 7.68 5.04 3.75
N ALA A 101 6.53 4.49 4.15
CA ALA A 101 5.71 5.07 5.22
C ALA A 101 4.73 4.06 5.77
N VAL A 102 4.22 4.33 6.96
CA VAL A 102 3.16 3.54 7.60
C VAL A 102 2.04 4.49 8.03
N PHE A 103 0.83 4.14 7.71
CA PHE A 103 -0.38 4.87 8.11
C PHE A 103 -1.29 3.96 8.90
N ASN A 104 -1.96 4.51 9.91
CA ASN A 104 -2.94 3.79 10.71
C ASN A 104 -4.35 4.11 10.21
N LYS A 105 -5.25 3.14 10.33
CA LYS A 105 -6.68 3.39 10.09
C LYS A 105 -7.29 4.03 11.34
N PRO A 106 -8.20 4.99 11.20
CA PRO A 106 -8.73 5.54 9.94
C PRO A 106 -7.69 6.42 9.24
N LEU A 107 -7.67 6.32 7.91
CA LEU A 107 -6.66 7.01 7.11
C LEU A 107 -6.92 8.51 7.04
N ASP A 108 -5.85 9.29 7.17
CA ASP A 108 -5.86 10.72 6.84
C ASP A 108 -5.57 10.85 5.35
N LEU A 109 -6.58 11.03 4.55
CA LEU A 109 -6.45 11.03 3.10
C LEU A 109 -5.54 12.13 2.57
N PRO A 110 -5.61 13.39 3.05
CA PRO A 110 -4.65 14.40 2.62
C PRO A 110 -3.19 14.02 2.89
N LEU A 111 -2.89 13.46 4.07
CA LEU A 111 -1.53 13.02 4.38
C LEU A 111 -1.09 11.86 3.50
N LEU A 112 -1.99 10.92 3.24
CA LEU A 112 -1.69 9.79 2.35
C LEU A 112 -1.39 10.27 0.93
N ARG A 113 -2.19 11.18 0.40
CA ARG A 113 -1.98 11.75 -0.93
C ARG A 113 -0.65 12.50 -1.01
N ASN A 114 -0.31 13.27 0.02
CA ASN A 114 0.96 13.99 0.05
C ASN A 114 2.14 13.02 0.03
N LYS A 115 2.03 11.92 0.76
CA LYS A 115 3.10 10.91 0.77
C LYS A 115 3.24 10.21 -0.57
N VAL A 116 2.13 9.89 -1.23
CA VAL A 116 2.15 9.33 -2.57
C VAL A 116 2.86 10.27 -3.54
N ASP A 117 2.49 11.55 -3.53
CA ASP A 117 3.12 12.56 -4.40
C ASP A 117 4.61 12.69 -4.11
N GLU A 118 5.00 12.65 -2.85
CA GLU A 118 6.39 12.71 -2.41
C GLU A 118 7.21 11.53 -2.96
N ILE A 119 6.66 10.32 -2.88
CA ILE A 119 7.31 9.12 -3.40
C ILE A 119 7.49 9.22 -4.91
N ILE A 120 6.46 9.65 -5.61
CA ILE A 120 6.51 9.79 -7.07
C ILE A 120 7.58 10.81 -7.48
N LYS A 121 7.65 11.94 -6.80
CA LYS A 121 8.67 12.97 -7.08
C LYS A 121 10.07 12.44 -6.81
N ALA A 122 10.26 11.67 -5.76
CA ALA A 122 11.56 11.13 -5.40
C ALA A 122 12.09 10.15 -6.44
N HIS A 123 11.22 9.53 -7.21
CA HIS A 123 11.59 8.52 -8.20
C HIS A 123 11.37 8.96 -9.65
N SER A 124 11.05 10.22 -9.85
CA SER A 124 10.84 10.75 -11.20
C SER A 124 12.12 11.27 -11.86
#